data_6b2eecd1e29300e12b3cd0524a51545b
#
_entry.id   6b2eecd1e29300e12b3cd0524a51545b
#
_cell.length_a   1.000
_cell.length_b   1.000
_cell.length_c   1.000
_cell.angle_alpha   90.00
_cell.angle_beta   90.00
_cell.angle_gamma   90.00
#
_symmetry.space_group_name_H-M   'P 1'
#
loop_
_entity.id
_entity.type
_entity.pdbx_description
1 polymer ?
#
loop_
_entity_poly.entity_id
_entity_poly.type
_entity_poly.pdbx_seq_one_letter_code
_entity_poly.pdbx_strand_id
1 'polypeptide(L)'
;IDYHKGMHYIVSAEEMMLKLDCAVKARSSEDFLIIARTDAGRNEGENFDHAIERAKLYAKSGADIVKVFARTEEEMINAPKLVDYPLWYVASEGLGRPIPPPAEAKAMGYKGISYPHTALQAAYRAVKQVYENIYNTGSSGVSKADAKKIADEIMGIIPIDELAHLDPQNLKLIKN
;
A
#
# COMPACT_ATOMS: atom_id res chain seq x y z
N ILE A 1 -7.43 11.27 12.15
CA ILE A 1 -6.27 11.91 11.49
C ILE A 1 -6.80 13.15 10.80
N ASP A 2 -6.39 14.32 11.27
CA ASP A 2 -6.68 15.58 10.58
C ASP A 2 -5.59 15.87 9.55
N TYR A 3 -5.77 15.36 8.34
CA TYR A 3 -4.82 15.55 7.25
C TYR A 3 -4.59 17.02 6.87
N HIS A 4 -5.54 17.90 7.20
CA HIS A 4 -5.45 19.32 6.87
C HIS A 4 -4.54 20.09 7.82
N LYS A 5 -4.35 19.61 9.05
CA LYS A 5 -3.49 20.25 10.05
C LYS A 5 -2.08 19.63 10.14
N GLY A 6 -1.81 18.58 9.36
CA GLY A 6 -0.52 17.91 9.37
C GLY A 6 -0.16 17.19 10.68
N MET A 7 -1.05 17.18 11.67
CA MET A 7 -0.81 16.49 12.93
C MET A 7 -1.23 15.03 12.86
N HIS A 8 -0.36 14.14 13.32
CA HIS A 8 -0.61 12.71 13.41
C HIS A 8 -0.73 12.30 14.88
N TYR A 9 -1.95 11.97 15.29
CA TYR A 9 -2.17 11.45 16.63
C TYR A 9 -1.84 9.95 16.66
N ILE A 10 -0.98 9.58 17.61
CA ILE A 10 -0.64 8.19 17.86
C ILE A 10 -1.09 7.82 19.28
N VAL A 11 -1.57 6.60 19.45
CA VAL A 11 -1.88 6.06 20.77
C VAL A 11 -0.60 5.81 21.56
N SER A 12 -0.68 5.64 22.88
CA SER A 12 0.48 5.25 23.69
C SER A 12 1.07 3.91 23.21
N ALA A 13 2.33 3.64 23.54
CA ALA A 13 2.93 2.37 23.20
C ALA A 13 2.21 1.21 23.89
N GLU A 14 1.86 1.40 25.16
CA GLU A 14 1.14 0.43 25.99
C GLU A 14 -0.23 0.09 25.40
N GLU A 15 -1.00 1.10 24.97
CA GLU A 15 -2.29 0.88 24.32
C GLU A 15 -2.13 0.09 23.03
N MET A 16 -1.11 0.40 22.22
CA MET A 16 -0.88 -0.33 20.98
C MET A 16 -0.45 -1.77 21.25
N MET A 17 0.37 -2.01 22.27
CA MET A 17 0.77 -3.38 22.67
C MET A 17 -0.44 -4.21 23.09
N LEU A 18 -1.39 -3.64 23.84
CA LEU A 18 -2.66 -4.31 24.18
C LEU A 18 -3.50 -4.64 22.94
N LYS A 19 -3.58 -3.71 21.97
CA LYS A 19 -4.28 -3.95 20.70
C LYS A 19 -3.63 -5.09 19.91
N LEU A 20 -2.31 -5.16 19.88
CA LEU A 20 -1.56 -6.25 19.22
C LEU A 20 -1.79 -7.59 19.93
N ASP A 21 -1.74 -7.64 21.26
CA ASP A 21 -2.05 -8.84 22.02
C ASP A 21 -3.46 -9.37 21.73
N CYS A 22 -4.45 -8.48 21.67
CA CYS A 22 -5.82 -8.85 21.28
C CYS A 22 -5.88 -9.40 19.86
N ALA A 23 -5.18 -8.78 18.90
CA ALA A 23 -5.15 -9.24 17.51
C ALA A 23 -4.50 -10.62 17.37
N VAL A 24 -3.36 -10.83 18.07
CA VAL A 24 -2.64 -12.12 18.10
C VAL A 24 -3.53 -13.22 18.67
N LYS A 25 -4.23 -12.95 19.78
CA LYS A 25 -5.16 -13.91 20.39
C LYS A 25 -6.38 -14.22 19.55
N ALA A 26 -6.84 -13.26 18.74
CA ALA A 26 -8.05 -13.41 17.93
C ALA A 26 -7.81 -14.09 16.58
N ARG A 27 -6.55 -14.12 16.08
CA ARG A 27 -6.26 -14.77 14.80
C ARG A 27 -6.44 -16.29 14.90
N SER A 28 -7.03 -16.88 13.86
CA SER A 28 -7.31 -18.33 13.80
C SER A 28 -6.25 -19.13 13.03
N SER A 29 -5.33 -18.46 12.34
CA SER A 29 -4.27 -19.08 11.54
C SER A 29 -3.00 -18.24 11.54
N GLU A 30 -1.84 -18.89 11.56
CA GLU A 30 -0.53 -18.23 11.41
C GLU A 30 -0.33 -17.64 10.01
N ASP A 31 -1.09 -18.09 9.01
CA ASP A 31 -1.08 -17.50 7.67
C ASP A 31 -1.69 -16.09 7.62
N PHE A 32 -2.44 -15.70 8.67
CA PHE A 32 -2.95 -14.35 8.82
C PHE A 32 -1.90 -13.46 9.48
N LEU A 33 -1.14 -12.71 8.68
CA LEU A 33 -0.07 -11.85 9.16
C LEU A 33 -0.58 -10.56 9.81
N ILE A 34 -0.06 -10.24 10.99
CA ILE A 34 -0.32 -9.00 11.71
C ILE A 34 0.81 -8.02 11.43
N ILE A 35 0.49 -6.93 10.73
CA ILE A 35 1.44 -5.86 10.40
C ILE A 35 1.19 -4.67 11.31
N ALA A 36 2.09 -4.42 12.25
CA ALA A 36 2.00 -3.27 13.15
C ALA A 36 2.72 -2.05 12.57
N ARG A 37 2.05 -0.90 12.57
CA ARG A 37 2.60 0.36 12.06
C ARG A 37 2.73 1.39 13.18
N THR A 38 3.83 2.13 13.16
CA THR A 38 3.97 3.37 13.92
C THR A 38 4.18 4.55 13.00
N ASP A 39 3.52 5.65 13.30
CA ASP A 39 3.72 6.96 12.69
C ASP A 39 4.47 7.92 13.64
N ALA A 40 5.00 7.41 14.74
CA ALA A 40 5.90 8.18 15.59
C ALA A 40 7.07 8.77 14.76
N GLY A 41 7.55 9.93 15.15
CA GLY A 41 8.58 10.63 14.41
C GLY A 41 8.10 11.43 13.21
N ARG A 42 6.77 11.47 12.94
CA ARG A 42 6.20 12.24 11.82
C ARG A 42 5.86 13.69 12.18
N ASN A 43 5.54 13.95 13.45
CA ASN A 43 5.20 15.29 13.91
C ASN A 43 6.45 16.13 14.10
N GLU A 44 6.28 17.45 14.03
CA GLU A 44 7.34 18.41 14.37
C GLU A 44 7.80 18.19 15.81
N GLY A 45 9.11 18.19 16.02
CA GLY A 45 9.73 17.95 17.33
C GLY A 45 9.88 16.46 17.71
N GLU A 46 9.31 15.53 16.95
CA GLU A 46 9.56 14.10 17.13
C GLU A 46 10.80 13.65 16.31
N ASN A 47 11.49 12.64 16.81
CA ASN A 47 12.63 12.04 16.12
C ASN A 47 12.32 10.61 15.65
N PHE A 48 13.17 10.09 14.77
CA PHE A 48 13.03 8.76 14.22
C PHE A 48 13.27 7.63 15.26
N ASP A 49 14.05 7.93 16.31
CA ASP A 49 14.34 6.94 17.36
C ASP A 49 13.06 6.49 18.08
N HIS A 50 12.11 7.38 18.30
CA HIS A 50 10.80 7.01 18.83
C HIS A 50 10.07 5.99 17.95
N ALA A 51 10.18 6.10 16.62
CA ALA A 51 9.59 5.11 15.71
C ALA A 51 10.30 3.76 15.85
N ILE A 52 11.62 3.76 15.97
CA ILE A 52 12.43 2.54 16.15
C ILE A 52 12.11 1.84 17.47
N GLU A 53 12.04 2.58 18.58
CA GLU A 53 11.69 2.04 19.89
C GLU A 53 10.30 1.40 19.87
N ARG A 54 9.30 2.10 19.32
CA ARG A 54 7.93 1.58 19.20
C ARG A 54 7.88 0.34 18.30
N ALA A 55 8.60 0.32 17.19
CA ALA A 55 8.68 -0.84 16.30
C ALA A 55 9.23 -2.07 17.02
N LYS A 56 10.27 -1.91 17.86
CA LYS A 56 10.81 -3.00 18.69
C LYS A 56 9.80 -3.51 19.71
N LEU A 57 9.01 -2.63 20.31
CA LEU A 57 7.93 -3.03 21.24
C LEU A 57 6.85 -3.82 20.51
N TYR A 58 6.45 -3.39 19.32
CA TYR A 58 5.43 -4.06 18.51
C TYR A 58 5.89 -5.44 18.05
N ALA A 59 7.15 -5.58 17.64
CA ALA A 59 7.76 -6.85 17.33
C ALA A 59 7.69 -7.83 18.52
N LYS A 60 7.99 -7.36 19.73
CA LYS A 60 7.91 -8.16 20.97
C LYS A 60 6.47 -8.50 21.36
N SER A 61 5.48 -7.73 20.89
CA SER A 61 4.06 -7.96 21.17
C SER A 61 3.36 -8.87 20.17
N GLY A 62 4.13 -9.55 19.29
CA GLY A 62 3.62 -10.58 18.38
C GLY A 62 3.16 -10.07 17.02
N ALA A 63 3.51 -8.85 16.63
CA ALA A 63 3.39 -8.46 15.23
C ALA A 63 4.34 -9.29 14.37
N ASP A 64 3.89 -9.82 13.25
CA ASP A 64 4.73 -10.61 12.33
C ASP A 64 5.65 -9.71 11.49
N ILE A 65 5.18 -8.50 11.20
CA ILE A 65 5.91 -7.49 10.43
C ILE A 65 5.66 -6.13 11.09
N VAL A 66 6.66 -5.28 11.11
CA VAL A 66 6.48 -3.90 11.58
C VAL A 66 6.73 -2.89 10.46
N LYS A 67 6.11 -1.71 10.59
CA LYS A 67 6.27 -0.58 9.69
C LYS A 67 6.68 0.66 10.47
N VAL A 68 7.74 1.30 10.02
CA VAL A 68 8.14 2.64 10.46
C VAL A 68 8.05 3.63 9.31
N PHE A 69 7.85 4.90 9.62
CA PHE A 69 7.74 5.94 8.62
C PHE A 69 9.10 6.66 8.44
N ALA A 70 10.01 6.03 7.69
CA ALA A 70 11.27 6.67 7.31
C ALA A 70 11.02 7.85 6.35
N ARG A 71 11.59 9.03 6.63
CA ARG A 71 11.42 10.27 5.86
C ARG A 71 12.60 10.54 4.95
N THR A 72 13.80 10.15 5.38
CA THR A 72 15.04 10.35 4.66
C THR A 72 15.62 9.04 4.16
N GLU A 73 16.57 9.13 3.24
CA GLU A 73 17.31 7.97 2.75
C GLU A 73 18.11 7.29 3.87
N GLU A 74 18.71 8.07 4.75
CA GLU A 74 19.44 7.56 5.93
C GLU A 74 18.52 6.78 6.87
N GLU A 75 17.36 7.32 7.21
CA GLU A 75 16.35 6.63 8.03
C GLU A 75 15.89 5.33 7.34
N MET A 76 15.69 5.34 6.02
CA MET A 76 15.31 4.16 5.25
C MET A 76 16.40 3.08 5.29
N ILE A 77 17.65 3.44 5.08
CA ILE A 77 18.77 2.49 5.08
C ILE A 77 19.02 1.89 6.47
N ASN A 78 18.82 2.70 7.52
CA ASN A 78 19.13 2.30 8.89
C ASN A 78 17.98 1.57 9.61
N ALA A 79 16.72 1.80 9.23
CA ALA A 79 15.57 1.18 9.88
C ALA A 79 15.67 -0.34 10.02
N PRO A 80 15.99 -1.13 8.98
CA PRO A 80 16.09 -2.57 9.11
C PRO A 80 17.18 -3.04 10.08
N LYS A 81 18.30 -2.31 10.14
CA LYS A 81 19.42 -2.61 11.04
C LYS A 81 19.09 -2.28 12.48
N LEU A 82 18.38 -1.16 12.72
CA LEU A 82 18.05 -0.68 14.05
C LEU A 82 16.93 -1.47 14.70
N VAL A 83 15.93 -1.91 13.93
CA VAL A 83 14.80 -2.69 14.44
C VAL A 83 15.15 -4.17 14.59
N ASP A 84 15.96 -4.70 13.67
CA ASP A 84 16.36 -6.12 13.61
C ASP A 84 15.14 -7.07 13.65
N TYR A 85 14.14 -6.77 12.83
CA TYR A 85 12.90 -7.53 12.72
C TYR A 85 12.31 -7.37 11.30
N PRO A 86 11.43 -8.29 10.84
CA PRO A 86 10.78 -8.12 9.54
C PRO A 86 10.12 -6.76 9.38
N LEU A 87 10.61 -5.98 8.42
CA LEU A 87 10.14 -4.63 8.11
C LEU A 87 9.48 -4.56 6.75
N TRP A 88 8.41 -3.76 6.68
CA TRP A 88 7.72 -3.42 5.44
C TRP A 88 7.91 -1.94 5.12
N TYR A 89 8.40 -1.65 3.91
CA TYR A 89 8.58 -0.28 3.44
C TYR A 89 7.31 0.24 2.73
N VAL A 90 7.07 1.53 2.85
CA VAL A 90 5.97 2.21 2.14
C VAL A 90 6.57 3.25 1.21
N ALA A 91 6.58 2.98 -0.08
CA ALA A 91 7.00 3.90 -1.13
C ALA A 91 5.85 4.84 -1.46
N SER A 92 6.00 6.13 -1.12
CA SER A 92 4.98 7.16 -1.35
C SER A 92 5.58 8.34 -2.11
N GLU A 93 5.43 8.32 -3.43
CA GLU A 93 6.00 9.30 -4.35
C GLU A 93 5.55 10.73 -4.03
N GLY A 94 4.27 10.92 -3.70
CA GLY A 94 3.71 12.24 -3.40
C GLY A 94 4.14 12.87 -2.07
N LEU A 95 4.91 12.16 -1.25
CA LEU A 95 5.33 12.62 0.09
C LEU A 95 6.84 12.94 0.16
N GLY A 96 7.54 13.01 -0.99
CA GLY A 96 8.97 13.32 -1.05
C GLY A 96 9.86 12.29 -0.37
N ARG A 97 9.38 11.06 -0.17
CA ARG A 97 10.13 9.97 0.44
C ARG A 97 10.98 9.24 -0.59
N PRO A 98 12.10 8.64 -0.17
CA PRO A 98 12.88 7.77 -1.04
C PRO A 98 12.04 6.62 -1.58
N ILE A 99 12.23 6.29 -2.86
CA ILE A 99 11.55 5.18 -3.53
C ILE A 99 12.60 4.24 -4.13
N PRO A 100 13.13 3.33 -3.30
CA PRO A 100 14.12 2.39 -3.78
C PRO A 100 13.47 1.37 -4.73
N PRO A 101 14.19 0.90 -5.75
CA PRO A 101 13.80 -0.30 -6.47
C PRO A 101 13.60 -1.48 -5.52
N PRO A 102 12.68 -2.42 -5.80
CA PRO A 102 12.41 -3.56 -4.91
C PRO A 102 13.67 -4.39 -4.56
N ALA A 103 14.60 -4.53 -5.50
CA ALA A 103 15.86 -5.24 -5.27
C ALA A 103 16.75 -4.53 -4.23
N GLU A 104 16.81 -3.20 -4.27
CA GLU A 104 17.56 -2.41 -3.30
C GLU A 104 16.89 -2.44 -1.93
N ALA A 105 15.56 -2.30 -1.85
CA ALA A 105 14.82 -2.44 -0.60
C ALA A 105 15.07 -3.81 0.06
N LYS A 106 15.07 -4.88 -0.73
CA LYS A 106 15.43 -6.22 -0.28
C LYS A 106 16.87 -6.30 0.25
N ALA A 107 17.82 -5.70 -0.46
CA ALA A 107 19.24 -5.66 -0.06
C ALA A 107 19.46 -4.88 1.25
N MET A 108 18.63 -3.85 1.53
CA MET A 108 18.62 -3.11 2.80
C MET A 108 18.05 -3.94 3.96
N GLY A 109 17.31 -5.05 3.69
CA GLY A 109 16.72 -5.91 4.70
C GLY A 109 15.19 -5.85 4.81
N TYR A 110 14.51 -5.06 4.00
CA TYR A 110 13.05 -5.05 3.96
C TYR A 110 12.48 -6.36 3.42
N LYS A 111 11.40 -6.84 4.02
CA LYS A 111 10.70 -8.06 3.60
C LYS A 111 9.58 -7.79 2.60
N GLY A 112 9.15 -6.55 2.48
CA GLY A 112 8.17 -6.13 1.50
C GLY A 112 8.16 -4.62 1.29
N ILE A 113 7.60 -4.20 0.16
CA ILE A 113 7.40 -2.80 -0.21
C ILE A 113 5.99 -2.62 -0.77
N SER A 114 5.33 -1.56 -0.39
CA SER A 114 4.01 -1.19 -0.93
C SER A 114 4.04 0.17 -1.59
N TYR A 115 3.26 0.31 -2.65
CA TYR A 115 3.07 1.53 -3.43
C TYR A 115 1.62 1.99 -3.31
N PRO A 116 1.22 2.67 -2.21
CA PRO A 116 -0.19 2.89 -1.89
C PRO A 116 -0.91 3.83 -2.85
N HIS A 117 -0.20 4.73 -3.52
CA HIS A 117 -0.80 5.77 -4.35
C HIS A 117 -0.41 5.70 -5.83
N THR A 118 0.64 4.97 -6.20
CA THR A 118 1.22 4.97 -7.55
C THR A 118 0.19 4.60 -8.62
N ALA A 119 -0.52 3.48 -8.44
CA ALA A 119 -1.54 3.05 -9.40
C ALA A 119 -2.73 4.01 -9.45
N LEU A 120 -3.19 4.51 -8.29
CA LEU A 120 -4.28 5.48 -8.20
C LEU A 120 -3.93 6.79 -8.91
N GLN A 121 -2.72 7.30 -8.70
CA GLN A 121 -2.25 8.54 -9.34
C GLN A 121 -2.13 8.38 -10.85
N ALA A 122 -1.63 7.23 -11.33
CA ALA A 122 -1.58 6.91 -12.75
C ALA A 122 -2.98 6.82 -13.36
N ALA A 123 -3.91 6.13 -12.70
CA ALA A 123 -5.29 6.02 -13.13
C ALA A 123 -5.98 7.39 -13.17
N TYR A 124 -5.84 8.20 -12.12
CA TYR A 124 -6.38 9.56 -12.08
C TYR A 124 -5.89 10.40 -13.26
N ARG A 125 -4.57 10.38 -13.52
CA ARG A 125 -3.97 11.13 -14.64
C ARG A 125 -4.55 10.70 -15.99
N ALA A 126 -4.64 9.38 -16.21
CA ALA A 126 -5.18 8.84 -17.45
C ALA A 126 -6.66 9.19 -17.65
N VAL A 127 -7.48 8.99 -16.62
CA VAL A 127 -8.92 9.31 -16.66
C VAL A 127 -9.14 10.80 -16.87
N LYS A 128 -8.43 11.65 -16.14
CA LYS A 128 -8.51 13.11 -16.31
C LYS A 128 -8.20 13.52 -17.73
N GLN A 129 -7.13 13.00 -18.33
CA GLN A 129 -6.75 13.32 -19.71
C GLN A 129 -7.84 12.95 -20.72
N VAL A 130 -8.49 11.79 -20.54
CA VAL A 130 -9.58 11.35 -21.41
C VAL A 130 -10.76 12.32 -21.34
N TYR A 131 -11.18 12.73 -20.13
CA TYR A 131 -12.30 13.67 -19.98
C TYR A 131 -11.97 15.06 -20.49
N GLU A 132 -10.76 15.56 -20.29
CA GLU A 132 -10.29 16.84 -20.87
C GLU A 132 -10.30 16.79 -22.40
N ASN A 133 -9.85 15.70 -23.00
CA ASN A 133 -9.90 15.50 -24.43
C ASN A 133 -11.35 15.52 -24.96
N ILE A 134 -12.25 14.76 -24.33
CA ILE A 134 -13.67 14.73 -24.70
C ILE A 134 -14.29 16.13 -24.61
N TYR A 135 -14.05 16.83 -23.50
CA TYR A 135 -14.58 18.19 -23.29
C TYR A 135 -14.10 19.17 -24.35
N ASN A 136 -12.82 19.16 -24.71
CA ASN A 136 -12.20 20.13 -25.60
C ASN A 136 -12.37 19.77 -27.07
N THR A 137 -12.46 18.48 -27.44
CA THR A 137 -12.40 18.04 -28.86
C THR A 137 -13.53 17.11 -29.27
N GLY A 138 -14.37 16.66 -28.36
CA GLY A 138 -15.40 15.65 -28.62
C GLY A 138 -14.85 14.23 -28.81
N SER A 139 -13.54 13.99 -28.55
CA SER A 139 -12.90 12.70 -28.74
C SER A 139 -12.07 12.34 -27.48
N SER A 140 -12.05 11.05 -27.12
CA SER A 140 -11.21 10.55 -26.01
C SER A 140 -9.71 10.69 -26.28
N GLY A 141 -9.30 10.80 -27.55
CA GLY A 141 -7.90 10.72 -27.96
C GLY A 141 -7.34 9.29 -28.04
N VAL A 142 -8.15 8.28 -27.68
CA VAL A 142 -7.76 6.86 -27.81
C VAL A 142 -8.10 6.37 -29.21
N SER A 143 -7.14 5.79 -29.93
CA SER A 143 -7.38 5.22 -31.25
C SER A 143 -8.30 3.98 -31.15
N LYS A 144 -9.04 3.70 -32.24
CA LYS A 144 -9.88 2.48 -32.29
C LYS A 144 -9.07 1.19 -32.13
N ALA A 145 -7.85 1.17 -32.63
CA ALA A 145 -6.94 0.02 -32.51
C ALA A 145 -6.49 -0.19 -31.08
N ASP A 146 -6.10 0.90 -30.40
CA ASP A 146 -5.68 0.82 -28.98
C ASP A 146 -6.88 0.48 -28.08
N ALA A 147 -8.06 1.06 -28.34
CA ALA A 147 -9.27 0.72 -27.58
C ALA A 147 -9.62 -0.77 -27.69
N LYS A 148 -9.51 -1.35 -28.91
CA LYS A 148 -9.72 -2.78 -29.10
C LYS A 148 -8.69 -3.61 -28.35
N LYS A 149 -7.41 -3.26 -28.48
CA LYS A 149 -6.32 -3.97 -27.78
C LYS A 149 -6.52 -3.95 -26.27
N ILE A 150 -6.84 -2.79 -25.67
CA ILE A 150 -7.10 -2.65 -24.24
C ILE A 150 -8.32 -3.51 -23.82
N ALA A 151 -9.39 -3.49 -24.63
CA ALA A 151 -10.56 -4.33 -24.35
C ALA A 151 -10.21 -5.83 -24.36
N ASP A 152 -9.43 -6.28 -25.33
CA ASP A 152 -8.98 -7.67 -25.43
C ASP A 152 -8.08 -8.06 -24.23
N GLU A 153 -7.19 -7.14 -23.77
CA GLU A 153 -6.36 -7.33 -22.58
C GLU A 153 -7.22 -7.45 -21.31
N ILE A 154 -8.21 -6.57 -21.14
CA ILE A 154 -9.13 -6.60 -19.98
C ILE A 154 -9.93 -7.91 -19.98
N MET A 155 -10.45 -8.31 -21.11
CA MET A 155 -11.21 -9.58 -21.25
C MET A 155 -10.33 -10.79 -20.95
N GLY A 156 -9.03 -10.74 -21.28
CA GLY A 156 -8.09 -11.80 -20.93
C GLY A 156 -7.77 -11.94 -19.44
N ILE A 157 -7.99 -10.87 -18.65
CA ILE A 157 -7.80 -10.90 -17.18
C ILE A 157 -9.04 -11.48 -16.48
N ILE A 158 -10.23 -11.29 -17.07
CA ILE A 158 -11.49 -11.77 -16.49
C ILE A 158 -11.70 -13.22 -16.93
N PRO A 159 -11.72 -14.21 -16.02
CA PRO A 159 -11.93 -15.62 -16.37
C PRO A 159 -13.42 -15.89 -16.71
N ILE A 160 -13.91 -15.29 -17.80
CA ILE A 160 -15.33 -15.36 -18.19
C ILE A 160 -15.79 -16.78 -18.38
N ASP A 161 -14.96 -17.64 -18.97
CA ASP A 161 -15.31 -19.05 -19.20
C ASP A 161 -15.45 -19.81 -17.87
N GLU A 162 -14.65 -19.50 -16.85
CA GLU A 162 -14.78 -20.08 -15.52
C GLU A 162 -16.02 -19.54 -14.80
N LEU A 163 -16.26 -18.23 -14.88
CA LEU A 163 -17.45 -17.59 -14.30
C LEU A 163 -18.74 -18.05 -14.98
N ALA A 164 -18.68 -18.40 -16.26
CA ALA A 164 -19.78 -18.93 -17.03
C ALA A 164 -20.33 -20.24 -16.48
N HIS A 165 -19.51 -21.06 -15.82
CA HIS A 165 -19.92 -22.29 -15.17
C HIS A 165 -20.65 -22.07 -13.84
N LEU A 166 -20.50 -20.89 -13.21
CA LEU A 166 -21.10 -20.59 -11.92
C LEU A 166 -22.60 -20.22 -12.02
N ASP A 167 -23.03 -19.67 -13.15
CA ASP A 167 -24.47 -19.40 -13.40
C ASP A 167 -24.86 -19.55 -14.88
N PRO A 168 -25.26 -20.78 -15.29
CA PRO A 168 -25.68 -21.05 -16.66
C PRO A 168 -26.92 -20.26 -17.12
N GLN A 169 -27.71 -19.70 -16.18
CA GLN A 169 -28.92 -18.94 -16.53
C GLN A 169 -28.57 -17.49 -16.94
N ASN A 170 -27.53 -16.90 -16.33
CA ASN A 170 -27.06 -15.54 -16.65
C ASN A 170 -26.29 -15.50 -17.98
N LEU A 171 -25.70 -16.60 -18.43
CA LEU A 171 -25.04 -16.67 -19.75
C LEU A 171 -25.96 -16.47 -20.92
N LYS A 172 -27.26 -16.80 -20.80
CA LYS A 172 -28.25 -16.56 -21.85
C LYS A 172 -28.51 -15.07 -22.09
N LEU A 173 -28.24 -14.21 -21.09
CA LEU A 173 -28.41 -12.76 -21.19
C LEU A 173 -27.21 -12.05 -21.86
N ILE A 174 -26.04 -12.67 -21.87
CA ILE A 174 -24.81 -12.11 -22.47
C ILE A 174 -24.67 -12.47 -23.95
N LYS A 175 -25.37 -13.48 -24.42
CA LYS A 175 -25.31 -13.98 -25.83
C LYS A 175 -26.38 -13.39 -26.75
N ASN A 176 -27.24 -12.49 -26.28
CA ASN A 176 -28.21 -11.73 -27.06
C ASN A 176 -27.82 -10.24 -27.05
#